data_898f1cfb6b8061dfa8e4e31fc67b7798
#
_entry.id   898f1cfb6b8061dfa8e4e31fc67b7798
#
_cell.length_a   1.000
_cell.length_b   1.000
_cell.length_c   1.000
_cell.angle_alpha   90.00
_cell.angle_beta   90.00
_cell.angle_gamma   90.00
#
_symmetry.space_group_name_H-M   'P 1'
#
loop_
_entity.id
_entity.type
_entity.pdbx_description
1 polymer ?
#
loop_
_entity_poly.entity_id
_entity_poly.type
_entity_poly.pdbx_seq_one_letter_code
_entity_poly.pdbx_strand_id
1 'polypeptide(L)'
;MIDSTTSDMIPNSFVFDLHSDIATDVSLRRARGERKVFQRIFCDRLRAGGVQGLISVLWVEPQYRQRSPERLLQLLGSLLSDVEESSDCVQIVTDAKALANTIRQGKIGLFLGVEGMTFIEQWPLLELPRESDEGFYERFRQPLSVLGKAGLRHAMLTWNEQNQLASGSDSSNAPRVVAEGLTPFGREVTRELHRRGIAIDVSHLDDTSIDGVLEEVDGTIIASHSNARTLCEVPRNLSDRHILEIGRRGGVVGINAYAGFIDSVQPTLDRYIDHIVYVAERIGIDHVAFGFDFTDYLETQELWHTAEPEQRLERVEDVPRLLRRLTERGFSKQEIDKLSYVNTLRVMGKL
;
A
#
# COMPACT_ATOMS: atom_id res chain seq x y z
N MET A 1 -12.72 -7.03 17.22
CA MET A 1 -13.90 -7.73 16.64
C MET A 1 -14.49 -6.75 15.66
N ILE A 2 -14.56 -7.09 14.37
CA ILE A 2 -15.40 -6.35 13.44
C ILE A 2 -16.79 -6.45 14.06
N ASP A 3 -17.44 -5.31 14.28
CA ASP A 3 -18.83 -5.29 14.68
C ASP A 3 -19.60 -6.19 13.72
N SER A 4 -20.34 -7.17 14.23
CA SER A 4 -21.11 -8.13 13.43
C SER A 4 -21.97 -7.46 12.36
N THR A 5 -22.29 -6.19 12.56
CA THR A 5 -23.01 -5.34 11.61
C THR A 5 -22.22 -5.05 10.32
N THR A 6 -20.88 -4.98 10.35
CA THR A 6 -20.08 -4.66 9.14
C THR A 6 -19.87 -5.90 8.25
N SER A 7 -19.73 -7.09 8.86
CA SER A 7 -19.62 -8.35 8.10
C SER A 7 -20.93 -8.70 7.38
N ASP A 8 -22.08 -8.44 8.01
CA ASP A 8 -23.41 -8.66 7.41
C ASP A 8 -23.77 -7.64 6.32
N MET A 9 -23.01 -6.55 6.25
CA MET A 9 -23.22 -5.47 5.26
C MET A 9 -22.56 -5.72 3.90
N ILE A 10 -21.67 -6.72 3.78
CA ILE A 10 -20.94 -7.02 2.53
C ILE A 10 -21.59 -8.22 1.83
N PRO A 11 -22.19 -8.04 0.66
CA PRO A 11 -23.10 -9.05 0.09
C PRO A 11 -22.43 -10.27 -0.53
N ASN A 12 -21.13 -10.27 -0.82
CA ASN A 12 -20.37 -11.37 -1.41
C ASN A 12 -18.90 -11.31 -1.07
N SER A 13 -18.18 -12.45 -1.20
CA SER A 13 -16.72 -12.47 -1.15
C SER A 13 -16.13 -11.58 -2.25
N PHE A 14 -15.21 -10.73 -1.89
CA PHE A 14 -14.46 -9.87 -2.80
C PHE A 14 -12.99 -9.86 -2.39
N VAL A 15 -12.12 -9.29 -3.22
CA VAL A 15 -10.72 -9.11 -2.91
C VAL A 15 -10.45 -7.64 -2.62
N PHE A 16 -9.71 -7.37 -1.55
CA PHE A 16 -9.13 -6.07 -1.24
C PHE A 16 -7.62 -6.13 -1.49
N ASP A 17 -7.12 -5.24 -2.31
CA ASP A 17 -5.69 -5.08 -2.57
C ASP A 17 -5.10 -3.95 -1.71
N LEU A 18 -4.15 -4.27 -0.85
CA LEU A 18 -3.54 -3.29 0.05
C LEU A 18 -2.58 -2.33 -0.64
N HIS A 19 -2.23 -2.55 -1.91
CA HIS A 19 -1.30 -1.66 -2.62
C HIS A 19 -1.51 -1.65 -4.14
N SER A 20 -1.67 -0.45 -4.71
CA SER A 20 -1.78 -0.27 -6.17
C SER A 20 -1.33 1.11 -6.63
N ASP A 21 -0.46 1.17 -7.63
CA ASP A 21 0.07 2.36 -8.31
C ASP A 21 -0.82 2.94 -9.41
N ILE A 22 -2.09 2.57 -9.44
CA ILE A 22 -3.05 3.02 -10.48
C ILE A 22 -3.03 4.55 -10.65
N ALA A 23 -2.85 5.32 -9.56
CA ALA A 23 -2.80 6.78 -9.63
C ALA A 23 -1.66 7.29 -10.55
N THR A 24 -0.54 6.59 -10.60
CA THR A 24 0.60 6.92 -11.48
C THR A 24 0.23 6.77 -12.94
N ASP A 25 -0.34 5.62 -13.36
CA ASP A 25 -0.79 5.40 -14.74
C ASP A 25 -1.93 6.35 -15.13
N VAL A 26 -2.91 6.55 -14.26
CA VAL A 26 -3.98 7.56 -14.45
C VAL A 26 -3.40 8.93 -14.73
N SER A 27 -2.41 9.38 -13.94
CA SER A 27 -1.79 10.68 -14.13
C SER A 27 -1.03 10.78 -15.46
N LEU A 28 -0.29 9.75 -15.85
CA LEU A 28 0.45 9.70 -17.11
C LEU A 28 -0.49 9.76 -18.34
N ARG A 29 -1.57 8.96 -18.33
CA ARG A 29 -2.55 8.94 -19.41
C ARG A 29 -3.33 10.26 -19.52
N ARG A 30 -3.73 10.82 -18.38
CA ARG A 30 -4.43 12.12 -18.35
C ARG A 30 -3.52 13.26 -18.87
N ALA A 31 -2.23 13.22 -18.59
CA ALA A 31 -1.27 14.16 -19.18
C ALA A 31 -1.18 14.07 -20.71
N ARG A 32 -1.52 12.91 -21.28
CA ARG A 32 -1.64 12.68 -22.75
C ARG A 32 -3.03 13.03 -23.30
N GLY A 33 -3.93 13.56 -22.48
CA GLY A 33 -5.29 13.97 -22.88
C GLY A 33 -6.36 12.88 -22.74
N GLU A 34 -6.02 11.68 -22.22
CA GLU A 34 -7.01 10.63 -21.95
C GLU A 34 -7.94 11.05 -20.81
N ARG A 35 -9.19 10.55 -20.84
CA ARG A 35 -10.24 10.80 -19.86
C ARG A 35 -10.90 9.49 -19.46
N LYS A 36 -11.50 9.48 -18.26
CA LYS A 36 -12.16 8.28 -17.70
C LYS A 36 -11.23 7.06 -17.74
N VAL A 37 -9.97 7.27 -17.40
CA VAL A 37 -8.92 6.24 -17.49
C VAL A 37 -9.29 5.07 -16.59
N PHE A 38 -9.74 5.36 -15.36
CA PHE A 38 -10.15 4.33 -14.42
C PHE A 38 -11.28 3.46 -15.00
N GLN A 39 -12.34 4.09 -15.54
CA GLN A 39 -13.47 3.38 -16.14
C GLN A 39 -13.07 2.54 -17.34
N ARG A 40 -12.22 3.09 -18.22
CA ARG A 40 -11.86 2.46 -19.50
C ARG A 40 -10.83 1.36 -19.40
N ILE A 41 -9.90 1.47 -18.43
CA ILE A 41 -8.73 0.61 -18.32
C ILE A 41 -8.85 -0.33 -17.12
N PHE A 42 -9.24 0.17 -15.94
CA PHE A 42 -9.09 -0.57 -14.69
C PHE A 42 -10.38 -1.24 -14.21
N CYS A 43 -11.56 -0.64 -14.41
CA CYS A 43 -12.80 -1.15 -13.82
C CYS A 43 -13.10 -2.60 -14.21
N ASP A 44 -13.01 -2.93 -15.49
CA ASP A 44 -13.31 -4.30 -15.95
C ASP A 44 -12.21 -5.30 -15.56
N ARG A 45 -10.97 -4.87 -15.54
CA ARG A 45 -9.83 -5.68 -15.09
C ARG A 45 -9.95 -6.03 -13.60
N LEU A 46 -10.21 -5.03 -12.75
CA LEU A 46 -10.39 -5.21 -11.30
C LEU A 46 -11.59 -6.12 -11.02
N ARG A 47 -12.72 -5.94 -11.75
CA ARG A 47 -13.88 -6.82 -11.64
C ARG A 47 -13.56 -8.25 -12.05
N ALA A 48 -12.79 -8.44 -13.15
CA ALA A 48 -12.34 -9.76 -13.59
C ALA A 48 -11.48 -10.45 -12.54
N GLY A 49 -10.67 -9.70 -11.79
CA GLY A 49 -9.89 -10.17 -10.65
C GLY A 49 -10.69 -10.36 -9.36
N GLY A 50 -11.94 -9.91 -9.31
CA GLY A 50 -12.75 -9.90 -8.09
C GLY A 50 -12.34 -8.81 -7.10
N VAL A 51 -11.49 -7.85 -7.51
CA VAL A 51 -11.02 -6.74 -6.66
C VAL A 51 -12.06 -5.63 -6.65
N GLN A 52 -12.62 -5.37 -5.46
CA GLN A 52 -13.64 -4.33 -5.26
C GLN A 52 -13.23 -3.28 -4.21
N GLY A 53 -12.09 -3.46 -3.58
CA GLY A 53 -11.47 -2.48 -2.70
C GLY A 53 -9.98 -2.47 -2.91
N LEU A 54 -9.35 -1.29 -2.86
CA LEU A 54 -7.89 -1.19 -2.92
C LEU A 54 -7.39 0.10 -2.28
N ILE A 55 -6.11 0.10 -1.88
CA ILE A 55 -5.39 1.33 -1.55
C ILE A 55 -4.70 1.80 -2.84
N SER A 56 -5.12 2.94 -3.36
CA SER A 56 -4.41 3.61 -4.45
C SER A 56 -3.42 4.61 -3.89
N VAL A 57 -2.14 4.36 -4.11
CA VAL A 57 -1.08 5.20 -3.57
C VAL A 57 -0.69 6.33 -4.53
N LEU A 58 -0.31 7.45 -3.96
CA LEU A 58 0.37 8.54 -4.66
C LEU A 58 1.87 8.30 -4.49
N TRP A 59 2.48 7.67 -5.48
CA TRP A 59 3.92 7.44 -5.57
C TRP A 59 4.58 8.51 -6.42
N VAL A 60 5.51 9.27 -5.83
CA VAL A 60 6.31 10.23 -6.58
C VAL A 60 7.53 9.49 -7.14
N GLU A 61 7.58 9.31 -8.44
CA GLU A 61 8.62 8.55 -9.13
C GLU A 61 10.01 9.21 -8.98
N PRO A 62 11.13 8.45 -9.03
CA PRO A 62 12.49 8.95 -8.78
C PRO A 62 12.88 10.18 -9.59
N GLN A 63 12.47 10.25 -10.86
CA GLN A 63 12.78 11.39 -11.73
C GLN A 63 12.12 12.72 -11.32
N TYR A 64 11.10 12.67 -10.44
CA TYR A 64 10.39 13.85 -9.94
C TYR A 64 10.77 14.23 -8.51
N ARG A 65 11.75 13.56 -7.88
CA ARG A 65 12.13 13.81 -6.47
C ARG A 65 12.52 15.26 -6.19
N GLN A 66 13.11 15.96 -7.17
CA GLN A 66 13.48 17.37 -7.06
C GLN A 66 12.26 18.33 -7.05
N ARG A 67 11.08 17.82 -7.40
CA ARG A 67 9.81 18.56 -7.47
C ARG A 67 8.69 17.70 -6.91
N SER A 68 8.96 17.04 -5.80
CA SER A 68 8.06 16.04 -5.22
C SER A 68 6.70 16.62 -4.76
N PRO A 69 6.58 17.84 -4.21
CA PRO A 69 5.27 18.41 -3.88
C PRO A 69 4.40 18.66 -5.10
N GLU A 70 4.97 19.20 -6.18
CA GLU A 70 4.22 19.46 -7.43
C GLU A 70 3.76 18.16 -8.08
N ARG A 71 4.63 17.12 -8.09
CA ARG A 71 4.26 15.81 -8.64
C ARG A 71 3.17 15.16 -7.80
N LEU A 72 3.27 15.22 -6.47
CA LEU A 72 2.23 14.72 -5.56
C LEU A 72 0.86 15.39 -5.84
N LEU A 73 0.84 16.72 -5.97
CA LEU A 73 -0.39 17.46 -6.26
C LEU A 73 -0.94 17.13 -7.66
N GLN A 74 -0.06 16.88 -8.64
CA GLN A 74 -0.46 16.43 -9.98
C GLN A 74 -1.09 15.03 -9.93
N LEU A 75 -0.48 14.07 -9.21
CA LEU A 75 -1.03 12.73 -9.00
C LEU A 75 -2.41 12.80 -8.34
N LEU A 76 -2.51 13.53 -7.23
CA LEU A 76 -3.77 13.72 -6.50
C LEU A 76 -4.84 14.35 -7.40
N GLY A 77 -4.54 15.46 -8.07
CA GLY A 77 -5.48 16.15 -8.94
C GLY A 77 -5.95 15.27 -10.11
N SER A 78 -5.02 14.50 -10.72
CA SER A 78 -5.34 13.56 -11.78
C SER A 78 -6.26 12.45 -11.30
N LEU A 79 -5.95 11.83 -10.14
CA LEU A 79 -6.78 10.78 -9.55
C LEU A 79 -8.17 11.28 -9.20
N LEU A 80 -8.28 12.41 -8.50
CA LEU A 80 -9.57 12.98 -8.09
C LEU A 80 -10.45 13.29 -9.31
N SER A 81 -9.89 13.95 -10.33
CA SER A 81 -10.62 14.28 -11.55
C SER A 81 -11.07 13.03 -12.32
N ASP A 82 -10.21 11.98 -12.36
CA ASP A 82 -10.56 10.75 -13.07
C ASP A 82 -11.63 9.94 -12.33
N VAL A 83 -11.56 9.88 -10.99
CA VAL A 83 -12.60 9.26 -10.16
C VAL A 83 -13.94 9.97 -10.31
N GLU A 84 -13.96 11.32 -10.35
CA GLU A 84 -15.18 12.10 -10.60
C GLU A 84 -15.78 11.75 -11.98
N GLU A 85 -14.97 11.75 -13.02
CA GLU A 85 -15.39 11.38 -14.39
C GLU A 85 -15.82 9.90 -14.50
N SER A 86 -15.27 9.02 -13.65
CA SER A 86 -15.53 7.55 -13.62
C SER A 86 -16.46 7.15 -12.47
N SER A 87 -17.24 8.06 -11.93
CA SER A 87 -18.07 7.86 -10.72
C SER A 87 -19.12 6.77 -10.81
N ASP A 88 -19.41 6.27 -12.01
CA ASP A 88 -20.27 5.11 -12.23
C ASP A 88 -19.60 3.78 -11.82
N CYS A 89 -18.27 3.71 -11.75
CA CYS A 89 -17.57 2.47 -11.45
C CYS A 89 -16.60 2.55 -10.26
N VAL A 90 -16.21 3.73 -9.80
CA VAL A 90 -15.22 3.91 -8.73
C VAL A 90 -15.59 5.07 -7.81
N GLN A 91 -15.18 4.97 -6.54
CA GLN A 91 -15.39 6.02 -5.54
C GLN A 91 -14.25 6.01 -4.51
N ILE A 92 -13.78 7.19 -4.10
CA ILE A 92 -12.90 7.31 -2.93
C ILE A 92 -13.71 7.06 -1.67
N VAL A 93 -13.17 6.20 -0.80
CA VAL A 93 -13.77 5.81 0.47
C VAL A 93 -12.79 6.05 1.62
N THR A 94 -13.31 6.30 2.81
CA THR A 94 -12.48 6.65 3.97
C THR A 94 -12.63 5.71 5.15
N ASP A 95 -13.56 4.76 5.07
CA ASP A 95 -13.82 3.77 6.10
C ASP A 95 -14.52 2.53 5.54
N ALA A 96 -14.59 1.47 6.34
CA ALA A 96 -15.18 0.20 5.96
C ALA A 96 -16.67 0.29 5.61
N LYS A 97 -17.43 1.20 6.26
CA LYS A 97 -18.85 1.41 5.98
C LYS A 97 -19.07 2.08 4.61
N ALA A 98 -18.25 3.08 4.29
CA ALA A 98 -18.24 3.71 2.97
C ALA A 98 -17.90 2.69 1.88
N LEU A 99 -16.87 1.84 2.12
CA LEU A 99 -16.51 0.76 1.20
C LEU A 99 -17.66 -0.21 0.97
N ALA A 100 -18.29 -0.72 2.05
CA ALA A 100 -19.43 -1.63 1.94
C ALA A 100 -20.60 -1.04 1.14
N ASN A 101 -20.89 0.27 1.34
CA ASN A 101 -21.90 0.97 0.57
C ASN A 101 -21.54 1.09 -0.91
N THR A 102 -20.28 1.37 -1.20
CA THR A 102 -19.74 1.49 -2.56
C THR A 102 -19.82 0.15 -3.31
N ILE A 103 -19.42 -0.95 -2.66
CA ILE A 103 -19.51 -2.30 -3.22
C ILE A 103 -20.96 -2.70 -3.51
N ARG A 104 -21.91 -2.38 -2.62
CA ARG A 104 -23.37 -2.64 -2.85
C ARG A 104 -23.92 -1.89 -4.05
N GLN A 105 -23.32 -0.76 -4.42
CA GLN A 105 -23.67 -0.02 -5.64
C GLN A 105 -22.98 -0.59 -6.91
N GLY A 106 -22.23 -1.69 -6.79
CA GLY A 106 -21.48 -2.30 -7.91
C GLY A 106 -20.21 -1.52 -8.28
N LYS A 107 -19.74 -0.63 -7.40
CA LYS A 107 -18.55 0.19 -7.63
C LYS A 107 -17.35 -0.35 -6.87
N ILE A 108 -16.16 0.10 -7.29
CA ILE A 108 -14.88 -0.18 -6.64
C ILE A 108 -14.58 0.94 -5.66
N GLY A 109 -14.19 0.59 -4.42
CA GLY A 109 -13.80 1.57 -3.39
C GLY A 109 -12.29 1.77 -3.36
N LEU A 110 -11.84 3.02 -3.47
CA LEU A 110 -10.45 3.43 -3.35
C LEU A 110 -10.18 4.07 -2.00
N PHE A 111 -9.28 3.50 -1.20
CA PHE A 111 -8.62 4.24 -0.13
C PHE A 111 -7.44 5.00 -0.70
N LEU A 112 -7.30 6.27 -0.32
CA LEU A 112 -6.15 7.08 -0.73
C LEU A 112 -4.97 6.78 0.19
N GLY A 113 -3.81 6.46 -0.42
CA GLY A 113 -2.53 6.27 0.25
C GLY A 113 -1.44 7.18 -0.31
N VAL A 114 -0.31 7.25 0.38
CA VAL A 114 0.95 7.81 -0.14
C VAL A 114 2.06 6.79 0.02
N GLU A 115 2.91 6.66 -1.00
CA GLU A 115 4.10 5.82 -0.99
C GLU A 115 5.36 6.68 -1.08
N GLY A 116 6.04 6.79 0.08
CA GLY A 116 7.14 7.71 0.26
C GLY A 116 6.70 9.17 0.44
N MET A 117 7.13 9.78 1.53
CA MET A 117 6.74 11.14 1.92
C MET A 117 7.84 12.17 1.66
N THR A 118 8.68 11.97 0.65
CA THR A 118 9.77 12.89 0.27
C THR A 118 9.25 14.31 -0.01
N PHE A 119 8.00 14.45 -0.42
CA PHE A 119 7.37 15.74 -0.65
C PHE A 119 7.34 16.66 0.58
N ILE A 120 7.39 16.11 1.78
CA ILE A 120 7.43 16.90 3.04
C ILE A 120 8.71 17.73 3.14
N GLU A 121 9.82 17.26 2.59
CA GLU A 121 11.12 17.92 2.65
C GLU A 121 11.12 19.27 1.92
N GLN A 122 10.32 19.38 0.87
CA GLN A 122 10.24 20.54 -0.02
C GLN A 122 8.94 21.34 0.19
N TRP A 123 8.16 21.02 1.22
CA TRP A 123 6.99 21.79 1.59
C TRP A 123 7.37 22.86 2.64
N PRO A 124 6.88 24.08 2.59
CA PRO A 124 5.95 24.66 1.61
C PRO A 124 6.62 24.98 0.28
N LEU A 125 5.79 25.10 -0.78
CA LEU A 125 6.23 25.43 -2.16
C LEU A 125 6.86 26.84 -2.27
N LEU A 126 6.67 27.69 -1.27
CA LEU A 126 7.28 29.01 -1.17
C LEU A 126 8.32 28.99 -0.05
N GLU A 127 9.49 29.57 -0.31
CA GLU A 127 10.53 29.78 0.69
C GLU A 127 10.00 30.74 1.76
N LEU A 128 9.65 30.20 2.91
CA LEU A 128 9.35 30.98 4.11
C LEU A 128 10.58 31.00 5.03
N PRO A 129 10.86 32.13 5.72
CA PRO A 129 11.94 32.18 6.68
C PRO A 129 11.84 31.07 7.72
N ARG A 130 12.94 30.41 8.04
CA ARG A 130 13.04 29.35 9.07
C ARG A 130 13.18 30.01 10.45
N GLU A 131 12.14 30.59 11.00
CA GLU A 131 12.27 31.42 12.20
C GLU A 131 11.93 30.74 13.54
N SER A 132 11.38 29.50 13.55
CA SER A 132 11.10 28.81 14.82
C SER A 132 10.87 27.30 14.65
N ASP A 133 10.99 26.55 15.75
CA ASP A 133 10.61 25.12 15.81
C ASP A 133 9.13 24.92 15.44
N GLU A 134 8.24 25.85 15.81
CA GLU A 134 6.82 25.83 15.41
C GLU A 134 6.65 25.91 13.88
N GLY A 135 7.44 26.74 13.18
CA GLY A 135 7.44 26.80 11.72
C GLY A 135 7.90 25.49 11.06
N PHE A 136 8.76 24.72 11.75
CA PHE A 136 9.18 23.41 11.29
C PHE A 136 8.02 22.38 11.34
N TYR A 137 7.24 22.36 12.43
CA TYR A 137 6.10 21.47 12.57
C TYR A 137 4.96 21.78 11.59
N GLU A 138 4.75 23.04 11.23
CA GLU A 138 3.73 23.40 10.24
C GLU A 138 4.01 22.85 8.83
N ARG A 139 5.29 22.58 8.49
CA ARG A 139 5.69 22.06 7.18
C ARG A 139 5.03 20.73 6.84
N PHE A 140 4.93 19.80 7.81
CA PHE A 140 4.31 18.51 7.53
C PHE A 140 2.81 18.51 7.86
N ARG A 141 2.33 19.37 8.74
CA ARG A 141 0.92 19.46 9.09
C ARG A 141 0.07 19.97 7.94
N GLN A 142 0.57 20.92 7.15
CA GLN A 142 -0.15 21.45 5.99
C GLN A 142 -0.38 20.37 4.90
N PRO A 143 0.64 19.70 4.35
CA PRO A 143 0.40 18.65 3.36
C PRO A 143 -0.48 17.52 3.88
N LEU A 144 -0.27 17.08 5.12
CA LEU A 144 -1.13 16.08 5.75
C LEU A 144 -2.58 16.56 5.92
N SER A 145 -2.81 17.86 6.12
CA SER A 145 -4.16 18.41 6.18
C SER A 145 -4.83 18.46 4.80
N VAL A 146 -4.08 18.79 3.75
CA VAL A 146 -4.57 18.75 2.36
C VAL A 146 -4.96 17.33 1.97
N LEU A 147 -4.03 16.39 2.17
CA LEU A 147 -4.23 14.97 1.87
C LEU A 147 -5.36 14.35 2.72
N GLY A 148 -5.43 14.71 4.01
CA GLY A 148 -6.49 14.25 4.91
C GLY A 148 -7.89 14.70 4.48
N LYS A 149 -8.03 15.94 3.95
CA LYS A 149 -9.29 16.42 3.34
C LYS A 149 -9.61 15.70 2.04
N ALA A 150 -8.61 15.26 1.29
CA ALA A 150 -8.78 14.42 0.11
C ALA A 150 -9.10 12.94 0.44
N GLY A 151 -9.04 12.56 1.71
CA GLY A 151 -9.39 11.22 2.16
C GLY A 151 -8.20 10.29 2.44
N LEU A 152 -6.99 10.84 2.68
CA LEU A 152 -5.81 10.02 3.04
C LEU A 152 -6.08 9.13 4.25
N ARG A 153 -5.77 7.82 4.12
CA ARG A 153 -5.93 6.81 5.18
C ARG A 153 -4.71 5.91 5.36
N HIS A 154 -3.69 6.05 4.53
CA HIS A 154 -2.53 5.19 4.50
C HIS A 154 -1.27 5.98 4.14
N ALA A 155 -0.13 5.70 4.79
CA ALA A 155 1.12 6.37 4.48
C ALA A 155 2.35 5.49 4.75
N MET A 156 3.29 5.49 3.80
CA MET A 156 4.66 4.99 3.93
C MET A 156 5.62 6.19 4.02
N LEU A 157 6.58 6.13 4.95
CA LEU A 157 7.54 7.23 5.16
C LEU A 157 8.54 7.36 4.01
N THR A 158 9.01 6.22 3.49
CA THR A 158 9.96 6.15 2.37
C THR A 158 9.41 5.29 1.25
N TRP A 159 9.98 5.40 0.07
CA TRP A 159 10.11 4.33 -0.91
C TRP A 159 11.45 3.61 -0.66
N ASN A 160 12.12 3.09 -1.70
CA ASN A 160 13.36 2.33 -1.53
C ASN A 160 14.54 3.17 -1.02
N GLU A 161 14.59 4.46 -1.34
CA GLU A 161 15.66 5.37 -0.95
C GLU A 161 15.46 6.00 0.43
N GLN A 162 16.55 6.48 1.02
CA GLN A 162 16.53 7.30 2.21
C GLN A 162 15.92 8.69 1.90
N ASN A 163 15.15 9.24 2.84
CA ASN A 163 14.73 10.63 2.86
C ASN A 163 14.97 11.26 4.25
N GLN A 164 14.49 12.49 4.49
CA GLN A 164 14.67 13.15 5.81
C GLN A 164 13.88 12.50 6.94
N LEU A 165 12.98 11.56 6.65
CA LEU A 165 12.16 10.89 7.67
C LEU A 165 12.79 9.56 8.14
N ALA A 166 13.28 8.77 7.20
CA ALA A 166 13.73 7.41 7.47
C ALA A 166 14.63 6.87 6.36
N SER A 167 15.25 5.73 6.62
CA SER A 167 15.96 4.93 5.61
C SER A 167 15.03 3.95 4.93
N GLY A 168 15.11 3.88 3.60
CA GLY A 168 14.44 2.86 2.80
C GLY A 168 15.24 1.56 2.69
N SER A 169 14.61 0.51 2.20
CA SER A 169 15.19 -0.83 2.10
C SER A 169 16.35 -0.97 1.10
N ASP A 170 16.45 -0.06 0.14
CA ASP A 170 17.57 0.00 -0.81
C ASP A 170 18.17 1.41 -0.85
N SER A 171 18.97 1.73 0.15
CA SER A 171 19.73 2.97 0.22
C SER A 171 21.10 2.89 -0.46
N SER A 172 21.42 1.79 -1.17
CA SER A 172 22.75 1.56 -1.75
C SER A 172 23.13 2.55 -2.85
N ASN A 173 22.15 3.16 -3.50
CA ASN A 173 22.34 4.05 -4.66
C ASN A 173 22.19 5.56 -4.34
N ALA A 174 21.85 5.93 -3.11
CA ALA A 174 21.74 7.34 -2.70
C ALA A 174 22.82 7.69 -1.68
N PRO A 175 23.48 8.87 -1.79
CA PRO A 175 24.36 9.33 -0.72
C PRO A 175 23.52 9.44 0.58
N ARG A 176 23.98 8.80 1.66
CA ARG A 176 23.33 8.91 2.96
C ARG A 176 23.41 10.36 3.46
N VAL A 177 22.26 11.00 3.56
CA VAL A 177 22.13 12.40 3.98
C VAL A 177 21.94 12.51 5.49
N VAL A 178 21.44 11.45 6.14
CA VAL A 178 21.14 11.37 7.57
C VAL A 178 21.58 10.02 8.14
N ALA A 179 21.60 9.91 9.49
CA ALA A 179 21.84 8.64 10.17
C ALA A 179 20.82 7.57 9.75
N GLU A 180 21.24 6.30 9.79
CA GLU A 180 20.35 5.17 9.52
C GLU A 180 19.15 5.16 10.46
N GLY A 181 18.00 4.67 9.94
CA GLY A 181 16.80 4.48 10.71
C GLY A 181 15.85 5.69 10.70
N LEU A 182 14.90 5.67 11.63
CA LEU A 182 13.91 6.73 11.80
C LEU A 182 14.54 7.99 12.42
N THR A 183 14.52 9.09 11.70
CA THR A 183 15.08 10.37 12.15
C THR A 183 14.19 11.03 13.22
N PRO A 184 14.70 12.03 13.98
CA PRO A 184 13.86 12.84 14.86
C PRO A 184 12.64 13.45 14.13
N PHE A 185 12.82 13.91 12.88
CA PHE A 185 11.72 14.41 12.06
C PHE A 185 10.75 13.30 11.67
N GLY A 186 11.27 12.13 11.28
CA GLY A 186 10.45 10.96 11.01
C GLY A 186 9.61 10.52 12.21
N ARG A 187 10.15 10.61 13.45
CA ARG A 187 9.41 10.32 14.68
C ARG A 187 8.21 11.25 14.85
N GLU A 188 8.39 12.55 14.64
CA GLU A 188 7.28 13.51 14.73
C GLU A 188 6.19 13.25 13.66
N VAL A 189 6.60 12.97 12.43
CA VAL A 189 5.65 12.63 11.35
C VAL A 189 4.90 11.33 11.68
N THR A 190 5.59 10.33 12.20
CA THR A 190 4.99 9.04 12.61
C THR A 190 3.92 9.24 13.70
N ARG A 191 4.21 10.06 14.74
CA ARG A 191 3.24 10.43 15.78
C ARG A 191 2.03 11.15 15.19
N GLU A 192 2.24 12.08 14.27
CA GLU A 192 1.17 12.84 13.65
C GLU A 192 0.28 11.95 12.76
N LEU A 193 0.85 11.00 12.00
CA LEU A 193 0.08 10.02 11.25
C LEU A 193 -0.78 9.18 12.19
N HIS A 194 -0.20 8.66 13.27
CA HIS A 194 -0.92 7.89 14.29
C HIS A 194 -2.05 8.71 14.92
N ARG A 195 -1.79 9.96 15.32
CA ARG A 195 -2.78 10.87 15.91
C ARG A 195 -3.95 11.17 14.97
N ARG A 196 -3.72 11.15 13.65
CA ARG A 196 -4.76 11.37 12.63
C ARG A 196 -5.52 10.11 12.26
N GLY A 197 -5.18 8.94 12.81
CA GLY A 197 -5.76 7.67 12.41
C GLY A 197 -5.41 7.30 10.97
N ILE A 198 -4.19 7.61 10.51
CA ILE A 198 -3.67 7.20 9.21
C ILE A 198 -2.86 5.92 9.42
N ALA A 199 -3.13 4.87 8.65
CA ALA A 199 -2.39 3.62 8.70
C ALA A 199 -0.90 3.88 8.42
N ILE A 200 -0.05 3.50 9.37
CA ILE A 200 1.40 3.55 9.20
C ILE A 200 1.84 2.23 8.59
N ASP A 201 2.45 2.33 7.43
CA ASP A 201 2.94 1.20 6.65
C ASP A 201 4.46 1.16 6.67
N VAL A 202 5.00 0.01 7.06
CA VAL A 202 6.46 -0.21 7.15
C VAL A 202 7.05 -0.85 5.90
N SER A 203 6.24 -1.14 4.87
CA SER A 203 6.76 -1.54 3.56
C SER A 203 7.76 -0.49 3.06
N HIS A 204 8.82 -0.92 2.40
CA HIS A 204 9.94 -0.09 1.93
C HIS A 204 10.90 0.45 3.00
N LEU A 205 10.60 0.38 4.28
CA LEU A 205 11.55 0.77 5.32
C LEU A 205 12.67 -0.27 5.48
N ASP A 206 13.87 0.18 5.83
CA ASP A 206 14.92 -0.71 6.33
C ASP A 206 14.61 -1.19 7.76
N ASP A 207 15.33 -2.22 8.21
CA ASP A 207 15.09 -2.84 9.52
C ASP A 207 15.21 -1.84 10.67
N THR A 208 16.17 -0.93 10.62
CA THR A 208 16.41 0.09 11.66
C THR A 208 15.27 1.12 11.70
N SER A 209 14.74 1.50 10.55
CA SER A 209 13.59 2.41 10.47
C SER A 209 12.31 1.74 10.96
N ILE A 210 12.11 0.46 10.64
CA ILE A 210 10.98 -0.32 11.18
C ILE A 210 11.05 -0.34 12.71
N ASP A 211 12.23 -0.61 13.29
CA ASP A 211 12.43 -0.58 14.73
C ASP A 211 12.06 0.79 15.32
N GLY A 212 12.53 1.87 14.69
CA GLY A 212 12.20 3.22 15.12
C GLY A 212 10.70 3.52 15.10
N VAL A 213 9.95 3.05 14.09
CA VAL A 213 8.48 3.17 14.03
C VAL A 213 7.83 2.35 15.14
N LEU A 214 8.32 1.13 15.39
CA LEU A 214 7.82 0.25 16.45
C LEU A 214 8.07 0.82 17.84
N GLU A 215 9.16 1.56 18.07
CA GLU A 215 9.43 2.27 19.32
C GLU A 215 8.54 3.50 19.52
N GLU A 216 8.16 4.16 18.41
CA GLU A 216 7.51 5.46 18.47
C GLU A 216 6.00 5.38 18.72
N VAL A 217 5.33 4.32 18.26
CA VAL A 217 3.87 4.16 18.39
C VAL A 217 3.51 2.76 18.86
N ASP A 218 2.57 2.68 19.81
CA ASP A 218 2.04 1.39 20.32
C ASP A 218 0.83 0.88 19.52
N GLY A 219 0.46 1.59 18.45
CA GLY A 219 -0.72 1.30 17.63
C GLY A 219 -0.54 0.15 16.65
N THR A 220 -1.60 -0.12 15.92
CA THR A 220 -1.61 -1.05 14.78
C THR A 220 -0.70 -0.52 13.66
N ILE A 221 0.21 -1.36 13.18
CA ILE A 221 1.14 -1.09 12.08
C ILE A 221 0.91 -2.16 11.02
N ILE A 222 1.03 -1.79 9.76
CA ILE A 222 0.88 -2.71 8.64
C ILE A 222 2.15 -2.77 7.79
N ALA A 223 2.28 -3.86 7.05
CA ALA A 223 3.11 -3.93 5.86
C ALA A 223 2.16 -4.23 4.70
N SER A 224 1.84 -3.22 3.89
CA SER A 224 0.80 -3.38 2.85
C SER A 224 1.21 -4.37 1.77
N HIS A 225 2.52 -4.46 1.43
CA HIS A 225 3.03 -5.29 0.35
C HIS A 225 4.47 -5.75 0.61
N SER A 226 4.64 -6.75 1.49
CA SER A 226 5.97 -7.27 1.87
C SER A 226 5.92 -8.79 2.08
N ASN A 227 7.03 -9.45 1.76
CA ASN A 227 7.16 -10.91 1.86
C ASN A 227 8.06 -11.32 3.04
N ALA A 228 8.24 -12.62 3.25
CA ALA A 228 9.11 -13.15 4.29
C ALA A 228 10.55 -13.27 3.77
N ARG A 229 11.50 -12.61 4.44
CA ARG A 229 12.93 -12.62 4.06
C ARG A 229 13.55 -14.02 4.15
N THR A 230 13.08 -14.85 5.07
CA THR A 230 13.54 -16.22 5.20
C THR A 230 13.26 -17.08 3.96
N LEU A 231 12.23 -16.78 3.18
CA LEU A 231 11.92 -17.51 1.94
C LEU A 231 12.61 -16.90 0.71
N CYS A 232 12.79 -15.58 0.70
CA CYS A 232 13.52 -14.89 -0.35
C CYS A 232 14.35 -13.76 0.29
N GLU A 233 15.67 -13.97 0.35
CA GLU A 233 16.60 -13.11 1.08
C GLU A 233 16.91 -11.82 0.28
N VAL A 234 16.01 -10.87 0.37
CA VAL A 234 16.18 -9.52 -0.16
C VAL A 234 15.87 -8.48 0.92
N PRO A 235 16.53 -7.31 0.92
CA PRO A 235 16.32 -6.27 1.95
C PRO A 235 14.87 -5.78 2.05
N ARG A 236 14.13 -5.84 0.94
CA ARG A 236 12.74 -5.40 0.84
C ARG A 236 11.77 -6.31 1.61
N ASN A 237 12.14 -7.57 1.85
CA ASN A 237 11.34 -8.54 2.59
C ASN A 237 11.54 -8.38 4.10
N LEU A 238 10.48 -8.65 4.88
CA LEU A 238 10.46 -8.53 6.32
C LEU A 238 11.25 -9.64 7.02
N SER A 239 12.01 -9.28 8.04
CA SER A 239 12.56 -10.25 8.97
C SER A 239 11.45 -10.91 9.81
N ASP A 240 11.69 -12.13 10.32
CA ASP A 240 10.76 -12.85 11.20
C ASP A 240 10.38 -12.00 12.43
N ARG A 241 11.35 -11.26 12.98
CA ARG A 241 11.13 -10.36 14.12
C ARG A 241 10.07 -9.29 13.80
N HIS A 242 10.16 -8.65 12.63
CA HIS A 242 9.20 -7.62 12.22
C HIS A 242 7.82 -8.21 11.91
N ILE A 243 7.78 -9.39 11.28
CA ILE A 243 6.52 -10.14 11.07
C ILE A 243 5.82 -10.39 12.42
N LEU A 244 6.55 -10.91 13.42
CA LEU A 244 6.02 -11.17 14.75
C LEU A 244 5.51 -9.90 15.44
N GLU A 245 6.23 -8.78 15.35
CA GLU A 245 5.81 -7.51 15.94
C GLU A 245 4.55 -6.93 15.27
N ILE A 246 4.44 -7.01 13.94
CA ILE A 246 3.22 -6.58 13.22
C ILE A 246 2.02 -7.41 13.70
N GLY A 247 2.17 -8.74 13.80
CA GLY A 247 1.11 -9.63 14.31
C GLY A 247 0.72 -9.31 15.75
N ARG A 248 1.70 -9.15 16.65
CA ARG A 248 1.48 -8.83 18.08
C ARG A 248 0.70 -7.53 18.26
N ARG A 249 0.90 -6.54 17.39
CA ARG A 249 0.21 -5.25 17.38
C ARG A 249 -1.16 -5.29 16.69
N GLY A 250 -1.59 -6.46 16.25
CA GLY A 250 -2.88 -6.65 15.57
C GLY A 250 -2.91 -6.09 14.14
N GLY A 251 -1.73 -5.92 13.54
CA GLY A 251 -1.58 -5.49 12.15
C GLY A 251 -1.85 -6.58 11.13
N VAL A 252 -1.45 -6.31 9.89
CA VAL A 252 -1.48 -7.26 8.78
C VAL A 252 -0.22 -7.15 7.93
N VAL A 253 0.18 -8.26 7.33
CA VAL A 253 1.19 -8.35 6.29
C VAL A 253 0.49 -8.70 4.98
N GLY A 254 0.48 -7.76 4.04
CA GLY A 254 0.03 -7.97 2.65
C GLY A 254 1.16 -8.60 1.85
N ILE A 255 0.89 -9.75 1.24
CA ILE A 255 1.89 -10.47 0.47
C ILE A 255 2.01 -9.86 -0.93
N ASN A 256 3.24 -9.47 -1.29
CA ASN A 256 3.59 -8.80 -2.54
C ASN A 256 3.78 -9.82 -3.67
N ALA A 257 3.25 -9.53 -4.87
CA ALA A 257 3.34 -10.38 -6.05
C ALA A 257 4.52 -10.05 -6.98
N TYR A 258 5.38 -9.08 -6.62
CA TYR A 258 6.57 -8.79 -7.41
C TYR A 258 7.53 -9.98 -7.39
N ALA A 259 7.87 -10.48 -8.58
CA ALA A 259 8.62 -11.73 -8.76
C ALA A 259 9.93 -11.79 -7.95
N GLY A 260 10.70 -10.69 -7.93
CA GLY A 260 11.98 -10.62 -7.21
C GLY A 260 11.88 -10.69 -5.69
N PHE A 261 10.67 -10.55 -5.11
CA PHE A 261 10.43 -10.67 -3.67
C PHE A 261 9.83 -12.02 -3.28
N ILE A 262 9.33 -12.79 -4.28
CA ILE A 262 8.76 -14.12 -4.10
C ILE A 262 9.89 -15.17 -4.08
N ASP A 263 10.68 -15.22 -5.13
CA ASP A 263 11.80 -16.16 -5.29
C ASP A 263 12.77 -15.59 -6.34
N SER A 264 14.06 -15.59 -6.02
CA SER A 264 15.10 -15.03 -6.92
C SER A 264 15.38 -15.89 -8.15
N VAL A 265 14.90 -17.14 -8.18
CA VAL A 265 15.18 -18.10 -9.25
C VAL A 265 13.92 -18.50 -10.00
N GLN A 266 12.87 -18.86 -9.27
CA GLN A 266 11.65 -19.41 -9.83
C GLN A 266 10.40 -18.85 -9.13
N PRO A 267 10.07 -17.56 -9.35
CA PRO A 267 8.87 -16.96 -8.79
C PRO A 267 7.62 -17.61 -9.43
N THR A 268 6.83 -18.29 -8.62
CA THR A 268 5.61 -18.97 -9.06
C THR A 268 4.47 -18.66 -8.10
N LEU A 269 3.24 -18.91 -8.56
CA LEU A 269 2.03 -18.82 -7.75
C LEU A 269 2.12 -19.68 -6.48
N ASP A 270 2.72 -20.87 -6.56
CA ASP A 270 2.92 -21.73 -5.39
C ASP A 270 3.92 -21.11 -4.40
N ARG A 271 5.00 -20.49 -4.90
CA ARG A 271 5.94 -19.77 -4.05
C ARG A 271 5.30 -18.54 -3.39
N TYR A 272 4.43 -17.83 -4.09
CA TYR A 272 3.63 -16.77 -3.49
C TYR A 272 2.76 -17.30 -2.32
N ILE A 273 2.10 -18.45 -2.52
CA ILE A 273 1.30 -19.10 -1.46
C ILE A 273 2.19 -19.58 -0.31
N ASP A 274 3.43 -20.02 -0.58
CA ASP A 274 4.38 -20.40 0.49
C ASP A 274 4.67 -19.21 1.42
N HIS A 275 4.76 -17.97 0.92
CA HIS A 275 4.86 -16.76 1.76
C HIS A 275 3.62 -16.55 2.63
N ILE A 276 2.41 -16.78 2.08
CA ILE A 276 1.16 -16.72 2.86
C ILE A 276 1.20 -17.72 4.00
N VAL A 277 1.53 -18.99 3.71
CA VAL A 277 1.63 -20.06 4.71
C VAL A 277 2.67 -19.71 5.77
N TYR A 278 3.86 -19.29 5.35
CA TYR A 278 4.96 -18.96 6.25
C TYR A 278 4.61 -17.86 7.25
N VAL A 279 3.99 -16.77 6.77
CA VAL A 279 3.57 -15.67 7.64
C VAL A 279 2.41 -16.11 8.54
N ALA A 280 1.43 -16.86 7.99
CA ALA A 280 0.29 -17.35 8.77
C ALA A 280 0.70 -18.32 9.89
N GLU A 281 1.71 -19.16 9.68
CA GLU A 281 2.26 -20.05 10.74
C GLU A 281 2.88 -19.28 11.90
N ARG A 282 3.38 -18.06 11.67
CA ARG A 282 4.06 -17.23 12.69
C ARG A 282 3.12 -16.33 13.46
N ILE A 283 2.18 -15.71 12.77
CA ILE A 283 1.33 -14.67 13.37
C ILE A 283 -0.18 -14.98 13.28
N GLY A 284 -0.55 -16.11 12.70
CA GLY A 284 -1.93 -16.49 12.45
C GLY A 284 -2.50 -15.91 11.16
N ILE A 285 -3.43 -16.66 10.56
CA ILE A 285 -4.09 -16.27 9.29
C ILE A 285 -4.86 -14.93 9.41
N ASP A 286 -5.22 -14.51 10.63
CA ASP A 286 -5.91 -13.25 10.89
C ASP A 286 -5.05 -12.00 10.66
N HIS A 287 -3.75 -12.20 10.39
CA HIS A 287 -2.76 -11.14 10.20
C HIS A 287 -2.12 -11.17 8.81
N VAL A 288 -2.69 -11.92 7.85
CA VAL A 288 -2.20 -11.99 6.47
C VAL A 288 -3.26 -11.43 5.52
N ALA A 289 -2.84 -10.72 4.49
CA ALA A 289 -3.72 -10.13 3.48
C ALA A 289 -3.03 -10.15 2.10
N PHE A 290 -3.73 -9.69 1.08
CA PHE A 290 -3.15 -9.45 -0.25
C PHE A 290 -2.70 -8.00 -0.39
N GLY A 291 -1.49 -7.80 -0.90
CA GLY A 291 -0.95 -6.51 -1.30
C GLY A 291 -0.13 -6.73 -2.56
N PHE A 292 -0.82 -6.86 -3.69
CA PHE A 292 -0.24 -7.47 -4.89
C PHE A 292 0.87 -6.65 -5.51
N ASP A 293 0.74 -5.31 -5.52
CA ASP A 293 1.72 -4.45 -6.16
C ASP A 293 1.87 -4.77 -7.66
N PHE A 294 0.74 -4.99 -8.35
CA PHE A 294 0.74 -5.24 -9.78
C PHE A 294 1.15 -4.00 -10.56
N THR A 295 2.10 -4.19 -11.47
CA THR A 295 2.72 -3.10 -12.25
C THR A 295 2.65 -3.32 -13.76
N ASP A 296 1.91 -4.34 -14.20
CA ASP A 296 1.78 -4.72 -15.60
C ASP A 296 1.19 -3.62 -16.52
N TYR A 297 0.57 -2.62 -15.94
CA TYR A 297 0.04 -1.43 -16.62
C TYR A 297 1.02 -0.25 -16.65
N LEU A 298 2.15 -0.31 -15.94
CA LEU A 298 3.18 0.72 -15.96
C LEU A 298 4.14 0.47 -17.13
N GLU A 299 4.34 1.47 -17.98
CA GLU A 299 5.13 1.36 -19.22
C GLU A 299 6.63 1.06 -18.99
N THR A 300 7.12 1.13 -17.75
CA THR A 300 8.55 1.15 -17.44
C THR A 300 9.07 -0.09 -16.72
N GLN A 301 8.24 -1.13 -16.50
CA GLN A 301 8.68 -2.31 -15.75
C GLN A 301 8.92 -3.52 -16.65
N GLU A 302 10.13 -4.11 -16.53
CA GLU A 302 10.42 -5.43 -17.06
C GLU A 302 9.78 -6.48 -16.17
N LEU A 303 8.83 -7.23 -16.71
CA LEU A 303 8.22 -8.36 -16.03
C LEU A 303 9.16 -9.57 -16.05
N TRP A 304 9.28 -10.25 -14.93
CA TRP A 304 10.07 -11.48 -14.84
C TRP A 304 9.32 -12.65 -15.46
N HIS A 305 9.84 -13.19 -16.57
CA HIS A 305 9.20 -14.25 -17.34
C HIS A 305 9.86 -15.64 -17.18
N THR A 306 10.39 -15.93 -15.99
CA THR A 306 11.04 -17.23 -15.74
C THR A 306 10.08 -18.39 -15.49
N ALA A 307 8.84 -18.11 -15.10
CA ALA A 307 7.79 -19.10 -14.88
C ALA A 307 6.86 -19.23 -16.10
N GLU A 308 6.22 -20.39 -16.26
CA GLU A 308 5.16 -20.58 -17.27
C GLU A 308 3.94 -19.67 -16.98
N PRO A 309 3.21 -19.17 -17.99
CA PRO A 309 2.11 -18.22 -17.80
C PRO A 309 1.06 -18.65 -16.77
N GLU A 310 0.75 -19.95 -16.71
CA GLU A 310 -0.23 -20.51 -15.77
C GLU A 310 0.28 -20.50 -14.31
N GLN A 311 1.56 -20.32 -14.11
CA GLN A 311 2.22 -20.30 -12.81
C GLN A 311 2.54 -18.87 -12.32
N ARG A 312 2.22 -17.84 -13.11
CA ARG A 312 2.50 -16.44 -12.78
C ARG A 312 1.36 -15.81 -12.00
N LEU A 313 1.71 -14.81 -11.20
CA LEU A 313 0.76 -13.90 -10.54
C LEU A 313 1.27 -12.48 -10.82
N GLU A 314 0.97 -11.94 -11.99
CA GLU A 314 1.58 -10.70 -12.50
C GLU A 314 0.55 -9.58 -12.73
N ARG A 315 -0.73 -9.91 -12.72
CA ARG A 315 -1.82 -8.97 -13.03
C ARG A 315 -3.09 -9.35 -12.30
N VAL A 316 -3.97 -8.39 -12.17
CA VAL A 316 -5.21 -8.54 -11.37
C VAL A 316 -6.11 -9.66 -11.90
N GLU A 317 -6.11 -9.94 -13.20
CA GLU A 317 -6.89 -11.04 -13.81
C GLU A 317 -6.40 -12.44 -13.41
N ASP A 318 -5.21 -12.55 -12.78
CA ASP A 318 -4.68 -13.82 -12.26
C ASP A 318 -5.24 -14.18 -10.88
N VAL A 319 -5.83 -13.22 -10.17
CA VAL A 319 -6.35 -13.40 -8.78
C VAL A 319 -7.36 -14.56 -8.68
N PRO A 320 -8.31 -14.79 -9.59
CA PRO A 320 -9.19 -15.95 -9.50
C PRO A 320 -8.45 -17.29 -9.56
N ARG A 321 -7.29 -17.35 -10.24
CA ARG A 321 -6.42 -18.54 -10.25
C ARG A 321 -5.76 -18.74 -8.90
N LEU A 322 -5.28 -17.66 -8.26
CA LEU A 322 -4.75 -17.70 -6.91
C LEU A 322 -5.79 -18.25 -5.91
N LEU A 323 -7.02 -17.74 -5.93
CA LEU A 323 -8.07 -18.19 -5.00
C LEU A 323 -8.41 -19.68 -5.19
N ARG A 324 -8.45 -20.17 -6.42
CA ARG A 324 -8.60 -21.61 -6.69
C ARG A 324 -7.41 -22.40 -6.16
N ARG A 325 -6.18 -21.91 -6.39
CA ARG A 325 -4.97 -22.61 -5.92
C ARG A 325 -4.88 -22.65 -4.39
N LEU A 326 -5.31 -21.61 -3.69
CA LEU A 326 -5.43 -21.64 -2.22
C LEU A 326 -6.39 -22.75 -1.76
N THR A 327 -7.55 -22.90 -2.43
CA THR A 327 -8.50 -23.99 -2.13
C THR A 327 -7.86 -25.36 -2.36
N GLU A 328 -7.13 -25.55 -3.45
CA GLU A 328 -6.39 -26.80 -3.76
C GLU A 328 -5.27 -27.06 -2.72
N ARG A 329 -4.69 -26.02 -2.16
CA ARG A 329 -3.68 -26.09 -1.08
C ARG A 329 -4.32 -26.32 0.32
N GLY A 330 -5.66 -26.47 0.38
CA GLY A 330 -6.37 -26.85 1.61
C GLY A 330 -6.87 -25.67 2.46
N PHE A 331 -6.78 -24.42 1.97
CA PHE A 331 -7.37 -23.29 2.67
C PHE A 331 -8.91 -23.39 2.63
N SER A 332 -9.53 -23.23 3.77
CA SER A 332 -10.99 -23.12 3.87
C SER A 332 -11.49 -21.81 3.28
N LYS A 333 -12.79 -21.78 2.89
CA LYS A 333 -13.41 -20.53 2.44
C LYS A 333 -13.24 -19.40 3.45
N GLN A 334 -13.37 -19.70 4.75
CA GLN A 334 -13.21 -18.69 5.79
C GLN A 334 -11.79 -18.10 5.84
N GLU A 335 -10.76 -18.92 5.65
CA GLU A 335 -9.37 -18.43 5.60
C GLU A 335 -9.13 -17.60 4.33
N ILE A 336 -9.69 -18.01 3.19
CA ILE A 336 -9.63 -17.24 1.94
C ILE A 336 -10.35 -15.89 2.10
N ASP A 337 -11.52 -15.85 2.73
CA ASP A 337 -12.22 -14.58 3.01
C ASP A 337 -11.40 -13.67 3.95
N LYS A 338 -10.70 -14.24 4.95
CA LYS A 338 -9.78 -13.51 5.82
C LYS A 338 -8.64 -12.86 5.03
N LEU A 339 -7.97 -13.62 4.17
CA LEU A 339 -6.91 -13.13 3.28
C LEU A 339 -7.44 -12.06 2.33
N SER A 340 -8.63 -12.29 1.78
CA SER A 340 -9.19 -11.45 0.73
C SER A 340 -9.65 -10.08 1.21
N TYR A 341 -10.30 -9.96 2.37
CA TYR A 341 -10.83 -8.67 2.82
C TYR A 341 -11.04 -8.53 4.32
N VAL A 342 -11.33 -9.61 5.07
CA VAL A 342 -11.73 -9.49 6.49
C VAL A 342 -10.62 -8.87 7.33
N ASN A 343 -9.38 -9.32 7.14
CA ASN A 343 -8.23 -8.85 7.89
C ASN A 343 -7.91 -7.38 7.58
N THR A 344 -8.00 -7.00 6.31
CA THR A 344 -7.82 -5.62 5.86
C THR A 344 -8.88 -4.70 6.45
N LEU A 345 -10.16 -5.08 6.39
CA LEU A 345 -11.24 -4.28 6.97
C LEU A 345 -11.12 -4.13 8.48
N ARG A 346 -10.65 -5.16 9.19
CA ARG A 346 -10.38 -5.10 10.62
C ARG A 346 -9.33 -4.03 10.96
N VAL A 347 -8.29 -3.90 10.15
CA VAL A 347 -7.23 -2.91 10.35
C VAL A 347 -7.71 -1.53 9.94
N MET A 348 -8.27 -1.38 8.74
CA MET A 348 -8.75 -0.09 8.23
C MET A 348 -9.96 0.47 9.02
N GLY A 349 -10.72 -0.39 9.70
CA GLY A 349 -11.83 0.03 10.58
C GLY A 349 -11.40 0.47 11.97
N LYS A 350 -10.12 0.34 12.34
CA LYS A 350 -9.55 0.84 13.61
C LYS A 350 -8.95 2.24 13.50
N LEU A 351 -8.87 2.77 12.29
CA LEU A 351 -8.23 4.04 11.95
C LEU A 351 -9.28 5.21 11.92
#